data_62de0801a531583cd81807282d318beb
#
_entry.id   62de0801a531583cd81807282d318beb
#
_cell.length_a   1.000
_cell.length_b   1.000
_cell.length_c   1.000
_cell.angle_alpha   90.00
_cell.angle_beta   90.00
_cell.angle_gamma   90.00
#
_symmetry.space_group_name_H-M   'P 1'
#
loop_
_entity.id
_entity.type
_entity.pdbx_description
1 polymer ?
#
loop_
_entity_poly.entity_id
_entity_poly.type
_entity_poly.pdbx_seq_one_letter_code
_entity_poly.pdbx_strand_id
1 'polypeptide(L)'
;VKVAGKVVDRYETVFGLRSFRWDSATGFYLNDKPLKIKGVCLHHDLGCLGAAVNTRAIERQLQIMKEMGVNAIRTSHNAPAPELLDLCDRMGLLVQDESFDMWERRKSPYDYARYFAEWHERDLTDEILRDRNHASVFMWSIGNEVLEQWSHADATELDLQAANLILNAGHAIDPALLKDTTLSRQSLITRHLAAIVKRLDTSRVVTAGCNEVNPANHLFRSDALDVLGFNYHERYFEPFLRNFPGKKLIVSESTSALMTRGYYEMPSDHIYIRPESWDKPFEAPEHVCSSYDNCHVPWGSTHEKTWHLVKTLPHVSGLFVWTGFDYLGEPTPYWWPSRSSFFGIVDLAGFPKDVYYMYK
;
A
#
# COMPACT_ATOMS: atom_id res chain seq x y z
N VAL A 1 -40.15 -7.04 -7.12
CA VAL A 1 -41.11 -6.78 -8.17
C VAL A 1 -42.46 -7.38 -7.78
N LYS A 2 -43.56 -6.64 -7.99
CA LYS A 2 -44.92 -7.14 -7.77
C LYS A 2 -45.70 -7.06 -9.05
N VAL A 3 -46.48 -8.12 -9.34
CA VAL A 3 -47.44 -8.16 -10.43
C VAL A 3 -48.83 -8.50 -9.86
N ALA A 4 -49.83 -7.68 -10.11
CA ALA A 4 -51.20 -7.80 -9.55
C ALA A 4 -51.18 -8.03 -8.00
N GLY A 5 -50.30 -7.32 -7.26
CA GLY A 5 -50.18 -7.40 -5.82
C GLY A 5 -49.39 -8.59 -5.29
N LYS A 6 -49.03 -9.56 -6.12
CA LYS A 6 -48.19 -10.70 -5.75
C LYS A 6 -46.70 -10.41 -5.97
N VAL A 7 -45.85 -10.74 -5.03
CA VAL A 7 -44.38 -10.68 -5.20
C VAL A 7 -43.98 -11.76 -6.19
N VAL A 8 -43.42 -11.37 -7.34
CA VAL A 8 -42.95 -12.29 -8.38
C VAL A 8 -41.43 -12.36 -8.46
N ASP A 9 -40.73 -11.37 -7.86
CA ASP A 9 -39.28 -11.34 -7.79
C ASP A 9 -38.83 -10.44 -6.63
N ARG A 10 -37.67 -10.78 -6.04
CA ARG A 10 -37.04 -10.02 -4.96
C ARG A 10 -35.55 -9.96 -5.20
N TYR A 11 -35.03 -8.76 -5.13
CA TYR A 11 -33.61 -8.48 -5.18
C TYR A 11 -33.22 -7.66 -3.93
N GLU A 12 -32.15 -8.06 -3.27
CA GLU A 12 -31.62 -7.35 -2.10
C GLU A 12 -30.23 -6.81 -2.41
N THR A 13 -30.01 -5.53 -2.15
CA THR A 13 -28.70 -4.88 -2.28
C THR A 13 -28.29 -4.36 -0.93
N VAL A 14 -27.14 -4.82 -0.45
CA VAL A 14 -26.49 -4.25 0.74
C VAL A 14 -25.82 -2.95 0.34
N PHE A 15 -26.00 -1.91 1.14
CA PHE A 15 -25.33 -0.63 0.95
C PHE A 15 -25.01 0.02 2.29
N GLY A 16 -24.02 0.95 2.28
CA GLY A 16 -23.67 1.73 3.47
C GLY A 16 -23.69 3.22 3.21
N LEU A 17 -24.07 4.00 4.22
CA LEU A 17 -24.04 5.46 4.19
C LEU A 17 -22.85 5.95 5.03
N ARG A 18 -21.97 6.71 4.43
CA ARG A 18 -20.82 7.34 5.06
C ARG A 18 -20.40 8.58 4.28
N SER A 19 -19.66 9.46 4.94
CA SER A 19 -18.99 10.59 4.31
C SER A 19 -17.48 10.53 4.56
N PHE A 20 -16.71 10.92 3.56
CA PHE A 20 -15.25 11.04 3.65
C PHE A 20 -14.86 12.49 3.42
N ARG A 21 -13.99 13.00 4.27
CA ARG A 21 -13.37 14.31 4.07
C ARG A 21 -11.87 14.22 4.31
N TRP A 22 -11.13 14.83 3.41
CA TRP A 22 -9.69 14.91 3.45
C TRP A 22 -9.26 16.36 3.60
N ASP A 23 -8.38 16.62 4.54
CA ASP A 23 -7.85 17.94 4.82
C ASP A 23 -6.33 17.90 4.84
N SER A 24 -5.68 18.86 4.15
CA SER A 24 -4.23 18.87 4.00
C SER A 24 -3.48 19.13 5.31
N ALA A 25 -4.09 19.79 6.28
CA ALA A 25 -3.47 20.14 7.56
C ALA A 25 -3.82 19.15 8.69
N THR A 26 -5.00 18.53 8.62
CA THR A 26 -5.56 17.76 9.74
C THR A 26 -5.90 16.31 9.38
N GLY A 27 -5.63 15.88 8.13
CA GLY A 27 -5.72 14.48 7.70
C GLY A 27 -7.13 14.04 7.29
N PHE A 28 -7.51 12.83 7.67
CA PHE A 28 -8.73 12.16 7.22
C PHE A 28 -9.86 12.20 8.25
N TYR A 29 -11.10 12.29 7.75
CA TYR A 29 -12.33 12.28 8.53
C TYR A 29 -13.34 11.29 7.97
N LEU A 30 -13.92 10.48 8.84
CA LEU A 30 -15.03 9.58 8.54
C LEU A 30 -16.28 10.08 9.27
N ASN A 31 -17.36 10.36 8.55
CA ASN A 31 -18.61 10.88 9.12
C ASN A 31 -18.37 12.11 10.02
N ASP A 32 -17.58 13.05 9.49
CA ASP A 32 -17.17 14.31 10.14
C ASP A 32 -16.33 14.15 11.42
N LYS A 33 -15.95 12.94 11.78
CA LYS A 33 -15.04 12.67 12.91
C LYS A 33 -13.62 12.44 12.40
N PRO A 34 -12.59 13.06 13.02
CA PRO A 34 -11.23 12.79 12.66
C PRO A 34 -10.88 11.32 12.89
N LEU A 35 -10.28 10.69 11.92
CA LEU A 35 -9.86 9.28 12.00
C LEU A 35 -8.45 9.13 11.46
N LYS A 36 -7.53 8.65 12.29
CA LYS A 36 -6.22 8.23 11.84
C LYS A 36 -6.35 6.82 11.25
N ILE A 37 -5.95 6.65 9.98
CA ILE A 37 -5.90 5.34 9.34
C ILE A 37 -4.80 4.52 10.01
N LYS A 38 -5.18 3.35 10.51
CA LYS A 38 -4.33 2.33 11.10
C LYS A 38 -4.47 1.09 10.24
N GLY A 39 -3.80 1.11 9.10
CA GLY A 39 -3.96 0.12 8.06
C GLY A 39 -2.82 -0.90 8.03
N VAL A 40 -3.07 -1.98 7.32
CA VAL A 40 -2.06 -2.96 6.91
C VAL A 40 -2.21 -3.26 5.42
N CYS A 41 -1.11 -3.54 4.76
CA CYS A 41 -1.09 -4.13 3.43
C CYS A 41 -1.35 -5.63 3.56
N LEU A 42 -2.17 -6.18 2.68
CA LEU A 42 -2.40 -7.61 2.56
C LEU A 42 -2.27 -8.04 1.09
N HIS A 43 -1.42 -9.02 0.84
CA HIS A 43 -1.46 -9.77 -0.40
C HIS A 43 -2.66 -10.71 -0.43
N HIS A 44 -3.10 -11.10 -1.62
CA HIS A 44 -4.06 -12.19 -1.80
C HIS A 44 -3.34 -13.53 -1.59
N ASP A 45 -2.99 -13.81 -0.34
CA ASP A 45 -2.25 -14.99 0.11
C ASP A 45 -2.87 -15.51 1.41
N LEU A 46 -3.27 -16.76 1.40
CA LEU A 46 -3.85 -17.45 2.54
C LEU A 46 -2.92 -18.55 3.09
N GLY A 47 -1.61 -18.37 2.98
CA GLY A 47 -0.59 -19.31 3.45
C GLY A 47 -0.67 -20.64 2.72
N CYS A 48 -0.99 -21.75 3.40
CA CYS A 48 -1.06 -23.07 2.77
C CYS A 48 -2.16 -23.23 1.71
N LEU A 49 -3.12 -22.31 1.63
CA LEU A 49 -4.15 -22.26 0.59
C LEU A 49 -3.70 -21.46 -0.64
N GLY A 50 -2.56 -20.78 -0.57
CA GLY A 50 -2.07 -19.91 -1.63
C GLY A 50 -3.07 -18.82 -1.99
N ALA A 51 -3.28 -18.60 -3.28
CA ALA A 51 -4.21 -17.60 -3.81
C ALA A 51 -5.65 -18.14 -4.04
N ALA A 52 -6.00 -19.29 -3.47
CA ALA A 52 -7.37 -19.80 -3.55
C ALA A 52 -8.31 -18.92 -2.71
N VAL A 53 -9.44 -18.49 -3.30
CA VAL A 53 -10.45 -17.73 -2.57
C VAL A 53 -11.16 -18.64 -1.57
N ASN A 54 -10.99 -18.35 -0.28
CA ASN A 54 -11.68 -19.01 0.80
C ASN A 54 -12.20 -17.97 1.79
N THR A 55 -13.49 -17.69 1.75
CA THR A 55 -14.13 -16.62 2.52
C THR A 55 -13.85 -16.75 4.03
N ARG A 56 -13.87 -17.96 4.59
CA ARG A 56 -13.60 -18.14 6.03
C ARG A 56 -12.14 -17.88 6.40
N ALA A 57 -11.20 -18.21 5.51
CA ALA A 57 -9.78 -17.92 5.74
C ALA A 57 -9.51 -16.41 5.65
N ILE A 58 -10.10 -15.71 4.68
CA ILE A 58 -10.05 -14.24 4.58
C ILE A 58 -10.66 -13.61 5.84
N GLU A 59 -11.85 -14.08 6.26
CA GLU A 59 -12.50 -13.59 7.47
C GLU A 59 -11.60 -13.75 8.71
N ARG A 60 -10.90 -14.88 8.84
CA ARG A 60 -9.95 -15.10 9.95
C ARG A 60 -8.80 -14.10 9.93
N GLN A 61 -8.22 -13.82 8.76
CA GLN A 61 -7.17 -12.81 8.65
C GLN A 61 -7.69 -11.43 9.10
N LEU A 62 -8.85 -11.01 8.59
CA LEU A 62 -9.45 -9.73 8.95
C LEU A 62 -9.84 -9.66 10.44
N GLN A 63 -10.30 -10.75 11.04
CA GLN A 63 -10.58 -10.84 12.48
C GLN A 63 -9.32 -10.59 13.31
N ILE A 64 -8.21 -11.22 12.97
CA ILE A 64 -6.91 -11.05 13.66
C ILE A 64 -6.44 -9.60 13.54
N MET A 65 -6.54 -9.00 12.35
CA MET A 65 -6.18 -7.60 12.14
C MET A 65 -7.08 -6.65 12.94
N LYS A 66 -8.38 -6.89 12.93
CA LYS A 66 -9.33 -6.08 13.68
C LYS A 66 -9.12 -6.15 15.19
N GLU A 67 -8.80 -7.33 15.72
CA GLU A 67 -8.46 -7.53 17.14
C GLU A 67 -7.21 -6.73 17.55
N MET A 68 -6.26 -6.56 16.65
CA MET A 68 -5.08 -5.72 16.84
C MET A 68 -5.39 -4.23 16.84
N GLY A 69 -6.56 -3.81 16.33
CA GLY A 69 -6.96 -2.40 16.23
C GLY A 69 -6.82 -1.80 14.84
N VAL A 70 -6.59 -2.62 13.81
CA VAL A 70 -6.61 -2.20 12.40
C VAL A 70 -8.00 -1.71 12.02
N ASN A 71 -8.05 -0.58 11.29
CA ASN A 71 -9.28 0.00 10.77
C ASN A 71 -9.32 0.10 9.24
N ALA A 72 -8.22 -0.27 8.56
CA ALA A 72 -8.14 -0.21 7.10
C ALA A 72 -7.24 -1.31 6.52
N ILE A 73 -7.56 -1.75 5.30
CA ILE A 73 -6.78 -2.71 4.50
C ILE A 73 -6.37 -2.03 3.20
N ARG A 74 -5.13 -2.24 2.77
CA ARG A 74 -4.67 -1.97 1.40
C ARG A 74 -4.51 -3.28 0.66
N THR A 75 -5.16 -3.40 -0.50
CA THR A 75 -5.13 -4.62 -1.32
C THR A 75 -3.91 -4.62 -2.23
N SER A 76 -2.79 -5.06 -1.69
CA SER A 76 -1.47 -5.02 -2.36
C SER A 76 -1.28 -6.19 -3.30
N HIS A 77 -0.95 -6.03 -4.55
CA HIS A 77 -0.98 -4.80 -5.36
C HIS A 77 -1.83 -5.10 -6.60
N ASN A 78 -3.08 -5.46 -6.39
CA ASN A 78 -4.03 -5.85 -7.43
C ASN A 78 -5.46 -5.83 -6.91
N ALA A 79 -6.43 -5.83 -7.83
CA ALA A 79 -7.85 -5.91 -7.52
C ALA A 79 -8.16 -7.07 -6.56
N PRO A 80 -8.87 -6.81 -5.44
CA PRO A 80 -9.16 -7.82 -4.43
C PRO A 80 -10.22 -8.83 -4.88
N ALA A 81 -10.30 -9.97 -4.19
CA ALA A 81 -11.46 -10.84 -4.26
C ALA A 81 -12.71 -10.12 -3.71
N PRO A 82 -13.88 -10.22 -4.38
CA PRO A 82 -15.12 -9.58 -3.89
C PRO A 82 -15.47 -9.97 -2.45
N GLU A 83 -15.18 -11.20 -2.05
CA GLU A 83 -15.41 -11.71 -0.70
C GLU A 83 -14.65 -10.92 0.38
N LEU A 84 -13.47 -10.37 0.05
CA LEU A 84 -12.74 -9.50 0.96
C LEU A 84 -13.49 -8.19 1.20
N LEU A 85 -14.03 -7.59 0.15
CA LEU A 85 -14.80 -6.34 0.24
C LEU A 85 -16.11 -6.54 1.01
N ASP A 86 -16.84 -7.63 0.73
CA ASP A 86 -18.05 -8.02 1.48
C ASP A 86 -17.75 -8.17 2.99
N LEU A 87 -16.62 -8.79 3.32
CA LEU A 87 -16.18 -8.94 4.69
C LEU A 87 -15.80 -7.60 5.33
N CYS A 88 -15.07 -6.75 4.61
CA CYS A 88 -14.70 -5.42 5.08
C CYS A 88 -15.94 -4.54 5.33
N ASP A 89 -16.95 -4.58 4.46
CA ASP A 89 -18.24 -3.91 4.66
C ASP A 89 -18.91 -4.35 5.97
N ARG A 90 -19.00 -5.67 6.20
CA ARG A 90 -19.64 -6.25 7.41
C ARG A 90 -18.85 -5.98 8.68
N MET A 91 -17.54 -6.02 8.60
CA MET A 91 -16.65 -5.89 9.76
C MET A 91 -16.30 -4.44 10.07
N GLY A 92 -16.63 -3.48 9.21
CA GLY A 92 -16.33 -2.06 9.38
C GLY A 92 -14.84 -1.75 9.24
N LEU A 93 -14.20 -2.31 8.20
CA LEU A 93 -12.84 -2.00 7.80
C LEU A 93 -12.89 -1.13 6.53
N LEU A 94 -12.09 -0.08 6.48
CA LEU A 94 -11.91 0.70 5.27
C LEU A 94 -10.98 -0.03 4.30
N VAL A 95 -11.14 0.22 2.99
CA VAL A 95 -10.29 -0.41 1.97
C VAL A 95 -9.72 0.65 1.02
N GLN A 96 -8.40 0.68 0.91
CA GLN A 96 -7.69 1.25 -0.23
C GLN A 96 -7.64 0.17 -1.30
N ASP A 97 -8.49 0.31 -2.29
CA ASP A 97 -8.63 -0.63 -3.40
C ASP A 97 -7.60 -0.31 -4.47
N GLU A 98 -6.71 -1.26 -4.76
CA GLU A 98 -5.54 -1.02 -5.60
C GLU A 98 -5.51 -1.92 -6.81
N SER A 99 -5.37 -1.31 -8.00
CA SER A 99 -5.53 -1.96 -9.29
C SER A 99 -4.25 -2.60 -9.82
N PHE A 100 -3.14 -1.84 -9.83
CA PHE A 100 -1.95 -2.21 -10.60
C PHE A 100 -0.67 -2.11 -9.78
N ASP A 101 0.16 -3.16 -9.83
CA ASP A 101 1.53 -3.11 -9.30
C ASP A 101 2.53 -2.47 -10.30
N MET A 102 2.25 -2.55 -11.60
CA MET A 102 3.03 -1.93 -12.67
C MET A 102 2.13 -1.42 -13.78
N TRP A 103 2.67 -0.49 -14.58
CA TRP A 103 1.99 0.02 -15.78
C TRP A 103 2.67 -0.50 -17.06
N GLU A 104 3.17 0.40 -17.91
CA GLU A 104 3.85 0.04 -19.16
C GLU A 104 5.24 -0.56 -18.94
N ARG A 105 5.92 -0.16 -17.84
CA ARG A 105 7.27 -0.60 -17.51
C ARG A 105 7.23 -1.81 -16.59
N ARG A 106 7.85 -2.89 -17.04
CA ARG A 106 7.88 -4.15 -16.27
C ARG A 106 8.79 -4.05 -15.05
N LYS A 107 8.36 -4.64 -13.94
CA LYS A 107 9.18 -4.93 -12.76
C LYS A 107 9.77 -6.34 -12.79
N SER A 108 9.10 -7.26 -13.48
CA SER A 108 9.54 -8.64 -13.66
C SER A 108 9.32 -9.11 -15.10
N PRO A 109 9.97 -10.22 -15.54
CA PRO A 109 9.92 -10.64 -16.95
C PRO A 109 8.53 -10.93 -17.52
N TYR A 110 7.57 -11.33 -16.67
CA TYR A 110 6.26 -11.84 -17.11
C TYR A 110 5.08 -11.18 -16.40
N ASP A 111 5.27 -9.96 -15.91
CA ASP A 111 4.24 -9.20 -15.18
C ASP A 111 3.16 -8.59 -16.08
N TYR A 112 2.25 -7.83 -15.48
CA TYR A 112 1.11 -7.21 -16.14
C TYR A 112 1.48 -6.15 -17.19
N ALA A 113 2.68 -5.59 -17.15
CA ALA A 113 3.12 -4.58 -18.13
C ALA A 113 2.98 -5.06 -19.58
N ARG A 114 3.11 -6.38 -19.81
CA ARG A 114 2.90 -7.00 -21.12
C ARG A 114 1.47 -6.87 -21.67
N TYR A 115 0.50 -6.65 -20.80
CA TYR A 115 -0.91 -6.52 -21.12
C TYR A 115 -1.44 -5.10 -20.92
N PHE A 116 -0.70 -4.24 -20.22
CA PHE A 116 -1.15 -2.93 -19.80
C PHE A 116 -1.70 -2.09 -20.95
N ALA A 117 -0.98 -2.00 -22.07
CA ALA A 117 -1.38 -1.19 -23.23
C ALA A 117 -2.77 -1.55 -23.79
N GLU A 118 -3.12 -2.84 -23.76
CA GLU A 118 -4.39 -3.36 -24.32
C GLU A 118 -5.51 -3.42 -23.27
N TRP A 119 -5.18 -3.72 -22.01
CA TRP A 119 -6.17 -4.15 -21.02
C TRP A 119 -6.44 -3.13 -19.90
N HIS A 120 -5.53 -2.18 -19.63
CA HIS A 120 -5.64 -1.30 -18.46
C HIS A 120 -6.98 -0.54 -18.34
N GLU A 121 -7.54 -0.05 -19.46
CA GLU A 121 -8.79 0.69 -19.43
C GLU A 121 -9.98 -0.21 -19.08
N ARG A 122 -10.00 -1.42 -19.63
CA ARG A 122 -11.04 -2.40 -19.35
C ARG A 122 -10.94 -2.92 -17.92
N ASP A 123 -9.76 -3.35 -17.51
CA ASP A 123 -9.57 -3.95 -16.19
C ASP A 123 -9.87 -2.94 -15.08
N LEU A 124 -9.37 -1.70 -15.20
CA LEU A 124 -9.68 -0.64 -14.26
C LEU A 124 -11.17 -0.27 -14.25
N THR A 125 -11.81 -0.24 -15.42
CA THR A 125 -13.24 0.03 -15.52
C THR A 125 -14.06 -1.07 -14.85
N ASP A 126 -13.76 -2.33 -15.12
CA ASP A 126 -14.47 -3.49 -14.59
C ASP A 126 -14.31 -3.56 -13.06
N GLU A 127 -13.11 -3.30 -12.52
CA GLU A 127 -12.85 -3.20 -11.09
C GLU A 127 -13.68 -2.11 -10.43
N ILE A 128 -13.62 -0.86 -10.93
CA ILE A 128 -14.37 0.27 -10.35
C ILE A 128 -15.89 -0.01 -10.39
N LEU A 129 -16.41 -0.53 -11.49
CA LEU A 129 -17.84 -0.85 -11.62
C LEU A 129 -18.27 -1.96 -10.67
N ARG A 130 -17.41 -2.95 -10.44
CA ARG A 130 -17.64 -4.03 -9.50
C ARG A 130 -17.68 -3.51 -8.06
N ASP A 131 -16.72 -2.67 -7.68
CA ASP A 131 -16.39 -2.42 -6.27
C ASP A 131 -16.92 -1.07 -5.74
N ARG A 132 -17.33 -0.13 -6.60
CA ARG A 132 -17.78 1.21 -6.18
C ARG A 132 -18.99 1.24 -5.24
N ASN A 133 -19.76 0.16 -5.14
CA ASN A 133 -20.91 0.08 -4.24
C ASN A 133 -20.54 -0.43 -2.84
N HIS A 134 -19.29 -0.90 -2.62
CA HIS A 134 -18.83 -1.27 -1.29
C HIS A 134 -18.61 -0.03 -0.43
N ALA A 135 -19.24 -0.03 0.76
CA ALA A 135 -19.13 1.07 1.71
C ALA A 135 -17.73 1.17 2.32
N SER A 136 -17.01 0.06 2.40
CA SER A 136 -15.65 -0.05 2.89
C SER A 136 -14.63 0.64 2.00
N VAL A 137 -14.80 0.61 0.67
CA VAL A 137 -13.86 1.28 -0.25
C VAL A 137 -13.93 2.79 -0.02
N PHE A 138 -12.81 3.40 0.38
CA PHE A 138 -12.74 4.83 0.68
C PHE A 138 -11.78 5.59 -0.25
N MET A 139 -10.94 4.87 -0.99
CA MET A 139 -9.92 5.42 -1.85
C MET A 139 -9.55 4.41 -2.94
N TRP A 140 -9.33 4.89 -4.16
CA TRP A 140 -8.84 4.12 -5.30
C TRP A 140 -7.34 4.36 -5.46
N SER A 141 -6.55 3.28 -5.58
CA SER A 141 -5.13 3.36 -5.87
C SER A 141 -4.85 2.81 -7.26
N ILE A 142 -4.31 3.65 -8.14
CA ILE A 142 -4.11 3.33 -9.55
C ILE A 142 -2.72 2.76 -9.86
N GLY A 143 -1.87 2.57 -8.84
CA GLY A 143 -0.54 2.00 -9.04
C GLY A 143 0.26 1.88 -7.76
N ASN A 144 1.18 0.93 -7.75
CA ASN A 144 2.18 0.74 -6.70
C ASN A 144 3.57 0.84 -7.28
N GLU A 145 4.39 1.76 -6.77
CA GLU A 145 5.82 1.89 -7.09
C GLU A 145 6.12 1.71 -8.59
N VAL A 146 5.20 2.18 -9.42
CA VAL A 146 5.33 2.07 -10.88
C VAL A 146 6.59 2.79 -11.34
N LEU A 147 7.34 2.20 -12.28
CA LEU A 147 8.60 2.78 -12.73
C LEU A 147 8.41 4.10 -13.49
N GLU A 148 7.19 4.41 -13.88
CA GLU A 148 6.77 5.69 -14.47
C GLU A 148 6.84 6.88 -13.52
N GLN A 149 6.96 6.66 -12.21
CA GLN A 149 7.09 7.73 -11.22
C GLN A 149 8.42 8.50 -11.32
N TRP A 150 9.47 7.84 -11.83
CA TRP A 150 10.84 8.30 -11.75
C TRP A 150 11.12 9.53 -12.60
N SER A 151 11.72 10.52 -11.96
CA SER A 151 12.10 11.77 -12.59
C SER A 151 13.36 11.70 -13.45
N HIS A 152 14.15 10.64 -13.31
CA HIS A 152 15.36 10.43 -14.11
C HIS A 152 15.06 9.87 -15.49
N ALA A 153 15.58 10.51 -16.54
CA ALA A 153 15.34 10.13 -17.94
C ALA A 153 15.80 8.69 -18.26
N ASP A 154 16.86 8.22 -17.62
CA ASP A 154 17.47 6.92 -17.87
C ASP A 154 16.77 5.75 -17.14
N ALA A 155 15.76 6.03 -16.33
CA ALA A 155 14.99 5.00 -15.60
C ALA A 155 14.19 4.05 -16.52
N THR A 156 14.16 4.32 -17.84
CA THR A 156 13.42 3.49 -18.80
C THR A 156 13.98 2.09 -19.00
N GLU A 157 15.26 1.88 -18.66
CA GLU A 157 15.99 0.62 -18.92
C GLU A 157 16.43 -0.09 -17.63
N LEU A 158 16.11 0.47 -16.47
CA LEU A 158 16.50 -0.10 -15.18
C LEU A 158 15.64 -1.31 -14.83
N ASP A 159 16.27 -2.36 -14.37
CA ASP A 159 15.59 -3.43 -13.67
C ASP A 159 15.21 -2.99 -12.23
N LEU A 160 14.37 -3.78 -11.57
CA LEU A 160 13.89 -3.44 -10.22
C LEU A 160 15.04 -3.30 -9.21
N GLN A 161 16.10 -4.10 -9.34
CA GLN A 161 17.24 -4.04 -8.43
C GLN A 161 18.04 -2.76 -8.62
N ALA A 162 18.33 -2.37 -9.86
CA ALA A 162 19.00 -1.11 -10.19
C ALA A 162 18.15 0.10 -9.79
N ALA A 163 16.82 0.03 -9.98
CA ALA A 163 15.90 1.05 -9.54
C ALA A 163 15.94 1.23 -8.01
N ASN A 164 15.91 0.16 -7.25
CA ASN A 164 16.02 0.20 -5.78
C ASN A 164 17.37 0.74 -5.30
N LEU A 165 18.47 0.43 -5.97
CA LEU A 165 19.80 1.00 -5.68
C LEU A 165 19.79 2.52 -5.82
N ILE A 166 19.21 3.05 -6.91
CA ILE A 166 19.10 4.48 -7.16
C ILE A 166 18.25 5.17 -6.10
N LEU A 167 17.10 4.58 -5.72
CA LEU A 167 16.20 5.12 -4.68
C LEU A 167 16.90 5.30 -3.34
N ASN A 168 17.68 4.32 -2.95
CA ASN A 168 18.31 4.30 -1.64
C ASN A 168 19.62 5.12 -1.60
N ALA A 169 20.21 5.44 -2.75
CA ALA A 169 21.42 6.27 -2.86
C ALA A 169 21.17 7.76 -2.58
N GLY A 170 19.90 8.20 -2.53
CA GLY A 170 19.54 9.55 -2.13
C GLY A 170 19.98 10.64 -3.10
N HIS A 171 19.67 10.50 -4.38
CA HIS A 171 20.04 11.48 -5.41
C HIS A 171 19.43 12.86 -5.15
N ALA A 172 20.26 13.89 -5.34
CA ALA A 172 19.79 15.26 -5.35
C ALA A 172 18.86 15.49 -6.55
N ILE A 173 17.71 16.09 -6.29
CA ILE A 173 16.76 16.45 -7.34
C ILE A 173 17.39 17.54 -8.22
N ASP A 174 17.37 17.37 -9.54
CA ASP A 174 17.76 18.44 -10.44
C ASP A 174 16.78 19.62 -10.30
N PRO A 175 17.24 20.81 -9.88
CA PRO A 175 16.38 21.98 -9.74
C PRO A 175 15.69 22.42 -11.05
N ALA A 176 16.22 22.02 -12.20
CA ALA A 176 15.61 22.31 -13.49
C ALA A 176 14.31 21.52 -13.68
N LEU A 177 14.24 20.28 -13.21
CA LEU A 177 13.03 19.46 -13.28
C LEU A 177 11.86 20.04 -12.47
N LEU A 178 12.15 20.76 -11.37
CA LEU A 178 11.11 21.41 -10.56
C LEU A 178 10.50 22.64 -11.25
N LYS A 179 11.22 23.23 -12.20
CA LYS A 179 10.76 24.42 -12.96
C LYS A 179 10.07 24.06 -14.26
N ASP A 180 10.26 22.85 -14.75
CA ASP A 180 9.61 22.38 -15.98
C ASP A 180 8.12 22.18 -15.75
N THR A 181 7.29 22.94 -16.46
CA THR A 181 5.83 22.87 -16.41
C THR A 181 5.23 21.93 -17.45
N THR A 182 6.04 21.37 -18.35
CA THR A 182 5.56 20.42 -19.36
C THR A 182 5.20 19.10 -18.73
N LEU A 183 4.10 18.51 -19.18
CA LEU A 183 3.67 17.18 -18.72
C LEU A 183 4.41 16.11 -19.52
N SER A 184 5.08 15.24 -18.81
CA SER A 184 5.67 14.05 -19.40
C SER A 184 4.60 13.06 -19.84
N ARG A 185 4.98 12.08 -20.68
CA ARG A 185 4.10 10.94 -21.03
C ARG A 185 3.60 10.23 -19.77
N GLN A 186 4.45 10.04 -18.78
CA GLN A 186 4.12 9.38 -17.52
C GLN A 186 3.05 10.15 -16.73
N SER A 187 3.16 11.49 -16.69
CA SER A 187 2.13 12.35 -16.11
C SER A 187 0.80 12.25 -16.87
N LEU A 188 0.84 12.10 -18.20
CA LEU A 188 -0.37 11.92 -19.01
C LEU A 188 -1.03 10.55 -18.78
N ILE A 189 -0.26 9.48 -18.62
CA ILE A 189 -0.79 8.16 -18.24
C ILE A 189 -1.49 8.25 -16.87
N THR A 190 -0.85 8.92 -15.90
CA THR A 190 -1.46 9.13 -14.57
C THR A 190 -2.79 9.85 -14.69
N ARG A 191 -2.87 10.92 -15.49
CA ARG A 191 -4.13 11.65 -15.75
C ARG A 191 -5.17 10.76 -16.41
N HIS A 192 -4.77 9.94 -17.37
CA HIS A 192 -5.66 9.04 -18.06
C HIS A 192 -6.30 8.04 -17.09
N LEU A 193 -5.50 7.34 -16.28
CA LEU A 193 -6.00 6.38 -15.30
C LEU A 193 -6.91 7.05 -14.25
N ALA A 194 -6.49 8.19 -13.70
CA ALA A 194 -7.32 8.95 -12.78
C ALA A 194 -8.65 9.40 -13.40
N ALA A 195 -8.66 9.77 -14.69
CA ALA A 195 -9.87 10.15 -15.40
C ALA A 195 -10.83 8.98 -15.60
N ILE A 196 -10.33 7.75 -15.84
CA ILE A 196 -11.17 6.55 -15.88
C ILE A 196 -11.90 6.38 -14.54
N VAL A 197 -11.15 6.42 -13.43
CA VAL A 197 -11.75 6.32 -12.08
C VAL A 197 -12.80 7.40 -11.88
N LYS A 198 -12.46 8.67 -12.09
CA LYS A 198 -13.34 9.82 -11.85
C LYS A 198 -14.59 9.85 -12.73
N ARG A 199 -14.55 9.28 -13.93
CA ARG A 199 -15.71 9.11 -14.80
C ARG A 199 -16.74 8.13 -14.19
N LEU A 200 -16.26 7.13 -13.43
CA LEU A 200 -17.07 6.03 -12.90
C LEU A 200 -17.46 6.22 -11.44
N ASP A 201 -16.61 6.90 -10.67
CA ASP A 201 -16.82 7.23 -9.26
C ASP A 201 -16.25 8.61 -8.93
N THR A 202 -17.13 9.58 -8.71
CA THR A 202 -16.79 10.95 -8.30
C THR A 202 -16.75 11.14 -6.79
N SER A 203 -17.12 10.11 -6.02
CA SER A 203 -17.30 10.22 -4.56
C SER A 203 -16.03 9.90 -3.76
N ARG A 204 -15.06 9.23 -4.37
CA ARG A 204 -13.82 8.81 -3.72
C ARG A 204 -12.61 9.50 -4.33
N VAL A 205 -11.56 9.57 -3.53
CA VAL A 205 -10.25 10.10 -3.93
C VAL A 205 -9.43 9.06 -4.69
N VAL A 206 -8.51 9.55 -5.53
CA VAL A 206 -7.55 8.73 -6.27
C VAL A 206 -6.15 8.95 -5.69
N THR A 207 -5.40 7.88 -5.52
CA THR A 207 -4.01 7.85 -5.08
C THR A 207 -3.18 6.87 -5.91
N ALA A 208 -1.89 6.81 -5.63
CA ALA A 208 -0.95 5.76 -6.02
C ALA A 208 0.12 5.64 -4.92
N GLY A 209 0.59 4.44 -4.64
CA GLY A 209 1.72 4.21 -3.74
C GLY A 209 3.04 4.56 -4.45
N CYS A 210 3.79 5.52 -3.93
CA CYS A 210 5.01 6.00 -4.55
C CYS A 210 6.19 5.95 -3.58
N ASN A 211 7.31 5.39 -4.03
CA ASN A 211 8.56 5.39 -3.30
C ASN A 211 9.54 6.50 -3.79
N GLU A 212 9.26 7.18 -4.89
CA GLU A 212 9.90 8.46 -5.20
C GLU A 212 9.05 9.61 -4.64
N VAL A 213 9.37 10.05 -3.42
CA VAL A 213 8.55 10.99 -2.63
C VAL A 213 8.93 12.46 -2.79
N ASN A 214 9.50 12.82 -3.92
CA ASN A 214 9.90 14.21 -4.22
C ASN A 214 8.92 14.89 -5.19
N PRO A 215 8.87 16.24 -5.23
CA PRO A 215 7.98 16.98 -6.13
C PRO A 215 8.24 16.75 -7.62
N ALA A 216 9.40 16.23 -8.02
CA ALA A 216 9.72 15.93 -9.41
C ALA A 216 9.09 14.62 -9.91
N ASN A 217 8.58 13.77 -9.03
CA ASN A 217 7.85 12.54 -9.38
C ASN A 217 6.78 12.84 -10.44
N HIS A 218 6.81 12.11 -11.55
CA HIS A 218 5.90 12.34 -12.68
C HIS A 218 4.43 12.13 -12.33
N LEU A 219 4.13 11.19 -11.41
CA LEU A 219 2.77 10.98 -10.94
C LEU A 219 2.27 12.19 -10.14
N PHE A 220 3.10 12.75 -9.27
CA PHE A 220 2.74 13.94 -8.48
C PHE A 220 2.62 15.18 -9.36
N ARG A 221 3.50 15.34 -10.35
CA ARG A 221 3.44 16.44 -11.34
C ARG A 221 2.21 16.38 -12.26
N SER A 222 1.59 15.21 -12.38
CA SER A 222 0.34 15.07 -13.15
C SER A 222 -0.79 15.92 -12.60
N ASP A 223 -0.75 16.26 -11.32
CA ASP A 223 -1.83 16.89 -10.53
C ASP A 223 -3.17 16.12 -10.52
N ALA A 224 -3.13 14.85 -10.90
CA ALA A 224 -4.32 14.00 -11.01
C ALA A 224 -4.62 13.20 -9.73
N LEU A 225 -3.64 13.07 -8.82
CA LEU A 225 -3.83 12.39 -7.55
C LEU A 225 -4.42 13.35 -6.51
N ASP A 226 -5.54 12.97 -5.92
CA ASP A 226 -6.21 13.72 -4.85
C ASP A 226 -5.47 13.65 -3.53
N VAL A 227 -4.84 12.50 -3.27
CA VAL A 227 -4.03 12.18 -2.09
C VAL A 227 -2.72 11.59 -2.56
N LEU A 228 -1.59 12.07 -2.03
CA LEU A 228 -0.29 11.52 -2.34
C LEU A 228 -0.02 10.33 -1.42
N GLY A 229 0.21 9.16 -2.01
CA GLY A 229 0.61 7.95 -1.31
C GLY A 229 2.13 7.85 -1.23
N PHE A 230 2.65 7.86 -0.01
CA PHE A 230 4.09 7.66 0.23
C PHE A 230 4.34 6.23 0.68
N ASN A 231 5.24 5.55 -0.02
CA ASN A 231 5.80 4.30 0.44
C ASN A 231 7.10 4.61 1.16
N TYR A 232 7.16 4.31 2.47
CA TYR A 232 8.34 4.55 3.32
C TYR A 232 8.76 6.02 3.42
N HIS A 233 10.07 6.29 3.53
CA HIS A 233 10.69 7.62 3.53
C HIS A 233 10.19 8.56 4.63
N GLU A 234 10.15 8.09 5.86
CA GLU A 234 9.62 8.77 7.06
C GLU A 234 10.20 10.20 7.23
N ARG A 235 11.44 10.43 6.81
CA ARG A 235 12.11 11.75 6.84
C ARG A 235 11.38 12.85 6.07
N TYR A 236 10.47 12.46 5.15
CA TYR A 236 9.69 13.40 4.34
C TYR A 236 8.27 13.64 4.87
N PHE A 237 7.85 12.99 5.95
CA PHE A 237 6.52 13.20 6.52
C PHE A 237 6.39 14.58 7.14
N GLU A 238 7.37 15.01 7.96
CA GLU A 238 7.34 16.33 8.60
C GLU A 238 7.42 17.48 7.58
N PRO A 239 8.34 17.51 6.60
CA PRO A 239 8.41 18.59 5.61
C PRO A 239 7.33 18.53 4.51
N PHE A 240 6.39 17.58 4.56
CA PHE A 240 5.40 17.36 3.50
C PHE A 240 4.62 18.63 3.12
N LEU A 241 4.08 19.35 4.08
CA LEU A 241 3.26 20.55 3.82
C LEU A 241 4.04 21.66 3.11
N ARG A 242 5.35 21.72 3.33
CA ARG A 242 6.24 22.67 2.65
C ARG A 242 6.55 22.22 1.23
N ASN A 243 6.78 20.92 1.03
CA ASN A 243 7.17 20.35 -0.26
C ASN A 243 5.97 20.19 -1.21
N PHE A 244 4.77 19.99 -0.64
CA PHE A 244 3.52 19.75 -1.37
C PHE A 244 2.38 20.63 -0.84
N PRO A 245 2.43 21.97 -1.04
CA PRO A 245 1.42 22.88 -0.50
C PRO A 245 0.00 22.50 -0.94
N GLY A 246 -0.92 22.38 0.02
CA GLY A 246 -2.33 22.07 -0.23
C GLY A 246 -2.64 20.60 -0.58
N LYS A 247 -1.63 19.76 -0.76
CA LYS A 247 -1.82 18.31 -0.99
C LYS A 247 -2.11 17.57 0.31
N LYS A 248 -2.67 16.39 0.20
CA LYS A 248 -3.03 15.48 1.29
C LYS A 248 -2.10 14.28 1.26
N LEU A 249 -1.76 13.72 2.42
CA LEU A 249 -0.80 12.64 2.57
C LEU A 249 -1.44 11.42 3.22
N ILE A 250 -1.21 10.26 2.63
CA ILE A 250 -1.34 8.94 3.23
C ILE A 250 -0.02 8.19 3.11
N VAL A 251 0.39 7.44 4.12
CA VAL A 251 1.52 6.53 4.03
C VAL A 251 0.99 5.19 3.54
N SER A 252 1.10 4.96 2.22
CA SER A 252 0.53 3.79 1.53
C SER A 252 1.30 2.51 1.80
N GLU A 253 2.59 2.62 2.12
CA GLU A 253 3.43 1.55 2.65
C GLU A 253 4.39 2.08 3.69
N SER A 254 4.67 1.29 4.72
CA SER A 254 5.54 1.74 5.81
C SER A 254 6.23 0.58 6.50
N THR A 255 7.23 0.89 7.28
CA THR A 255 7.87 -0.03 8.21
C THR A 255 8.83 -1.00 7.51
N SER A 256 8.39 -2.12 6.94
CA SER A 256 9.26 -3.20 6.44
C SER A 256 10.29 -3.66 7.49
N ALA A 257 9.84 -3.81 8.72
CA ALA A 257 10.61 -4.45 9.77
C ALA A 257 10.63 -5.97 9.56
N LEU A 258 11.71 -6.60 9.95
CA LEU A 258 11.95 -8.03 9.81
C LEU A 258 11.83 -8.70 11.17
N MET A 259 10.98 -9.72 11.28
CA MET A 259 10.77 -10.42 12.55
C MET A 259 10.46 -11.90 12.33
N THR A 260 11.02 -12.74 13.21
CA THR A 260 10.57 -14.13 13.42
C THR A 260 10.18 -14.32 14.87
N ARG A 261 9.26 -15.26 15.15
CA ARG A 261 8.86 -15.52 16.53
C ARG A 261 9.91 -16.30 17.28
N GLY A 262 10.14 -15.95 18.55
CA GLY A 262 10.90 -16.74 19.50
C GLY A 262 12.42 -16.64 19.38
N TYR A 263 12.94 -15.74 18.56
CA TYR A 263 14.37 -15.43 18.49
C TYR A 263 14.62 -13.99 18.92
N TYR A 264 15.56 -13.75 19.82
CA TYR A 264 15.82 -12.44 20.42
C TYR A 264 17.28 -12.07 20.27
N GLU A 265 17.57 -11.11 19.41
CA GLU A 265 18.93 -10.63 19.14
C GLU A 265 19.31 -9.53 20.12
N MET A 266 20.50 -9.65 20.70
CA MET A 266 21.01 -8.71 21.71
C MET A 266 22.23 -7.95 21.20
N PRO A 267 22.44 -6.71 21.60
CA PRO A 267 21.60 -5.94 22.55
C PRO A 267 20.28 -5.49 21.93
N SER A 268 19.21 -5.46 22.73
CA SER A 268 17.83 -5.19 22.26
C SER A 268 17.59 -3.74 21.79
N ASP A 269 18.44 -2.81 22.19
CA ASP A 269 18.41 -1.40 21.80
C ASP A 269 19.25 -1.10 20.55
N HIS A 270 19.95 -2.11 20.00
CA HIS A 270 20.66 -1.97 18.74
C HIS A 270 19.69 -2.18 17.57
N ILE A 271 19.74 -1.30 16.57
CA ILE A 271 18.97 -1.44 15.33
C ILE A 271 19.80 -2.18 14.30
N TYR A 272 19.29 -3.33 13.86
CA TYR A 272 19.90 -4.17 12.84
C TYR A 272 19.29 -3.85 11.46
N ILE A 273 20.13 -3.44 10.50
CA ILE A 273 19.71 -3.23 9.11
C ILE A 273 20.17 -4.43 8.29
N ARG A 274 19.26 -5.07 7.57
CA ARG A 274 19.54 -6.31 6.84
C ARG A 274 18.99 -6.26 5.40
N PRO A 275 19.84 -6.36 4.36
CA PRO A 275 21.30 -6.25 4.46
C PRO A 275 21.72 -4.87 4.96
N GLU A 276 22.99 -4.69 5.38
CA GLU A 276 23.49 -3.37 5.80
C GLU A 276 23.41 -2.33 4.66
N SER A 277 23.52 -2.79 3.44
CA SER A 277 23.31 -2.01 2.21
C SER A 277 22.94 -2.94 1.05
N TRP A 278 22.29 -2.38 0.03
CA TRP A 278 21.83 -3.15 -1.14
C TRP A 278 22.94 -3.76 -2.00
N ASP A 279 24.12 -3.20 -1.94
CA ASP A 279 25.30 -3.64 -2.71
C ASP A 279 26.06 -4.77 -2.03
N LYS A 280 25.65 -5.15 -0.82
CA LYS A 280 26.29 -6.24 -0.08
C LYS A 280 25.39 -7.49 -0.04
N PRO A 281 25.95 -8.68 -0.29
CA PRO A 281 25.23 -9.93 -0.07
C PRO A 281 24.80 -10.03 1.40
N PHE A 282 23.62 -10.59 1.63
CA PHE A 282 23.14 -10.89 2.97
C PHE A 282 23.07 -12.40 3.16
N GLU A 283 23.83 -12.90 4.10
CA GLU A 283 23.80 -14.30 4.52
C GLU A 283 23.36 -14.38 5.98
N ALA A 284 22.28 -15.06 6.23
CA ALA A 284 21.81 -15.36 7.57
C ALA A 284 21.77 -16.88 7.76
N PRO A 285 22.72 -17.48 8.50
CA PRO A 285 22.85 -18.93 8.61
C PRO A 285 21.59 -19.65 9.07
N GLU A 286 20.79 -19.02 9.93
CA GLU A 286 19.60 -19.60 10.54
C GLU A 286 18.29 -19.07 9.96
N HIS A 287 18.33 -18.14 9.00
CA HIS A 287 17.14 -17.52 8.40
C HIS A 287 16.12 -17.01 9.44
N VAL A 288 16.61 -16.41 10.52
CA VAL A 288 15.81 -15.81 11.60
C VAL A 288 16.13 -14.33 11.77
N CYS A 289 15.15 -13.56 12.26
CA CYS A 289 15.31 -12.18 12.67
C CYS A 289 14.84 -12.03 14.11
N SER A 290 15.34 -11.00 14.78
CA SER A 290 14.91 -10.68 16.14
C SER A 290 13.39 -10.54 16.24
N SER A 291 12.79 -11.11 17.28
CA SER A 291 11.40 -10.85 17.63
C SER A 291 11.18 -9.43 18.17
N TYR A 292 12.24 -8.77 18.65
CA TYR A 292 12.16 -7.35 19.00
C TYR A 292 11.95 -6.49 17.76
N ASP A 293 11.31 -5.33 17.94
CA ASP A 293 11.15 -4.30 16.89
C ASP A 293 12.47 -3.54 16.66
N ASN A 294 13.55 -4.26 16.33
CA ASN A 294 14.90 -3.72 16.19
C ASN A 294 15.63 -4.22 14.94
N CYS A 295 14.92 -4.81 13.98
CA CYS A 295 15.49 -5.25 12.71
C CYS A 295 14.63 -4.79 11.54
N HIS A 296 15.22 -4.18 10.52
CA HIS A 296 14.51 -3.76 9.31
C HIS A 296 15.43 -3.77 8.07
N VAL A 297 14.81 -3.68 6.90
CA VAL A 297 15.52 -3.52 5.61
C VAL A 297 16.03 -2.09 5.41
N PRO A 298 16.98 -1.83 4.48
CA PRO A 298 17.57 -0.50 4.29
C PRO A 298 16.58 0.63 4.01
N TRP A 299 15.48 0.35 3.31
CA TRP A 299 14.40 1.33 3.03
C TRP A 299 13.37 1.42 4.14
N GLY A 300 13.42 0.50 5.10
CA GLY A 300 12.43 0.35 6.16
C GLY A 300 12.76 1.13 7.43
N SER A 301 11.95 0.87 8.44
CA SER A 301 12.06 1.44 9.77
C SER A 301 11.44 0.49 10.79
N THR A 302 11.64 0.75 12.08
CA THR A 302 10.93 0.03 13.14
C THR A 302 9.46 0.46 13.20
N HIS A 303 8.60 -0.42 13.69
CA HIS A 303 7.17 -0.13 13.86
C HIS A 303 6.93 1.03 14.83
N GLU A 304 7.63 1.03 15.96
CA GLU A 304 7.50 2.08 16.97
C GLU A 304 7.86 3.46 16.40
N LYS A 305 8.99 3.59 15.70
CA LYS A 305 9.44 4.84 15.10
C LYS A 305 8.45 5.38 14.07
N THR A 306 8.02 4.53 13.13
CA THR A 306 7.08 4.93 12.08
C THR A 306 5.73 5.32 12.68
N TRP A 307 5.19 4.51 13.60
CA TRP A 307 3.93 4.82 14.25
C TRP A 307 3.99 6.12 15.07
N HIS A 308 5.07 6.36 15.78
CA HIS A 308 5.26 7.61 16.53
C HIS A 308 5.16 8.83 15.61
N LEU A 309 5.84 8.83 14.46
CA LEU A 309 5.77 9.92 13.48
C LEU A 309 4.35 10.12 12.95
N VAL A 310 3.71 9.05 12.49
CA VAL A 310 2.36 9.13 11.93
C VAL A 310 1.33 9.61 12.96
N LYS A 311 1.45 9.15 14.22
CA LYS A 311 0.57 9.53 15.32
C LYS A 311 0.70 11.01 15.67
N THR A 312 1.92 11.55 15.64
CA THR A 312 2.21 12.93 16.10
C THR A 312 2.00 14.00 15.03
N LEU A 313 1.99 13.62 13.74
CA LEU A 313 1.82 14.55 12.64
C LEU A 313 0.34 14.60 12.19
N PRO A 314 -0.41 15.71 12.46
CA PRO A 314 -1.83 15.78 12.15
C PRO A 314 -2.16 15.62 10.67
N HIS A 315 -1.34 16.20 9.79
CA HIS A 315 -1.52 16.20 8.35
C HIS A 315 -1.31 14.82 7.69
N VAL A 316 -0.62 13.89 8.38
CA VAL A 316 -0.51 12.51 7.91
C VAL A 316 -1.81 11.79 8.21
N SER A 317 -2.58 11.43 7.18
CA SER A 317 -3.92 10.83 7.35
C SER A 317 -3.87 9.45 8.03
N GLY A 318 -2.75 8.77 7.95
CA GLY A 318 -2.49 7.48 8.57
C GLY A 318 -1.46 6.69 7.78
N LEU A 319 -1.35 5.41 8.07
CA LEU A 319 -0.41 4.51 7.44
C LEU A 319 -1.04 3.16 7.10
N PHE A 320 -0.39 2.46 6.16
CA PHE A 320 -0.51 1.02 5.95
C PHE A 320 0.84 0.36 6.22
N VAL A 321 0.86 -0.58 7.16
CA VAL A 321 2.09 -1.31 7.50
C VAL A 321 2.36 -2.39 6.46
N TRP A 322 3.58 -2.51 6.01
CA TRP A 322 4.08 -3.62 5.23
C TRP A 322 4.70 -4.67 6.17
N THR A 323 3.97 -5.77 6.53
CA THR A 323 2.61 -6.13 6.15
C THR A 323 1.80 -6.67 7.34
N GLY A 324 0.51 -6.91 7.16
CA GLY A 324 -0.31 -7.51 8.21
C GLY A 324 0.09 -8.96 8.51
N PHE A 325 0.25 -9.78 7.47
CA PHE A 325 0.69 -11.17 7.54
C PHE A 325 1.98 -11.37 6.75
N ASP A 326 2.79 -12.33 7.16
CA ASP A 326 3.79 -12.90 6.27
C ASP A 326 3.09 -13.51 5.06
N TYR A 327 3.77 -13.50 3.92
CA TYR A 327 3.25 -13.99 2.65
C TYR A 327 4.30 -14.79 1.90
N LEU A 328 3.88 -15.64 0.97
CA LEU A 328 4.76 -16.47 0.15
C LEU A 328 5.34 -15.64 -1.02
N GLY A 329 6.54 -16.00 -1.44
CA GLY A 329 7.13 -15.53 -2.69
C GLY A 329 8.15 -14.39 -2.59
N GLU A 330 8.26 -13.69 -1.46
CA GLU A 330 9.24 -12.62 -1.26
C GLU A 330 10.00 -12.78 0.06
N PRO A 331 11.03 -13.62 0.10
CA PRO A 331 11.81 -13.86 1.32
C PRO A 331 12.86 -12.79 1.60
N THR A 332 12.88 -11.67 0.87
CA THR A 332 13.86 -10.58 1.04
C THR A 332 14.03 -10.18 2.52
N PRO A 333 15.27 -10.01 3.02
CA PRO A 333 16.55 -10.10 2.31
C PRO A 333 17.14 -11.53 2.25
N TYR A 334 16.42 -12.52 2.75
CA TYR A 334 16.83 -13.91 2.72
C TYR A 334 16.62 -14.52 1.34
N TRP A 335 17.43 -15.51 1.02
CA TRP A 335 17.32 -16.29 -0.21
C TRP A 335 16.89 -17.72 0.11
N TRP A 336 16.90 -18.58 -0.88
CA TRP A 336 16.67 -20.01 -0.67
C TRP A 336 17.56 -20.54 0.49
N PRO A 337 16.99 -21.31 1.45
CA PRO A 337 15.67 -21.99 1.41
C PRO A 337 14.48 -21.19 1.96
N SER A 338 14.65 -19.94 2.36
CA SER A 338 13.50 -19.11 2.77
C SER A 338 12.53 -18.90 1.61
N ARG A 339 11.22 -18.95 1.90
CA ARG A 339 10.15 -18.85 0.89
C ARG A 339 9.08 -17.86 1.22
N SER A 340 9.06 -17.39 2.46
CA SER A 340 8.08 -16.48 3.02
C SER A 340 8.74 -15.17 3.35
N SER A 341 7.96 -14.09 3.32
CA SER A 341 8.41 -12.82 3.89
C SER A 341 8.57 -12.93 5.41
N PHE A 342 9.28 -11.94 5.97
CA PHE A 342 9.45 -11.76 7.41
C PHE A 342 8.84 -10.43 7.89
N PHE A 343 8.13 -9.73 7.00
CA PHE A 343 7.58 -8.39 7.22
C PHE A 343 6.25 -8.39 7.98
N GLY A 344 5.56 -9.52 8.02
CA GLY A 344 4.25 -9.62 8.65
C GLY A 344 4.29 -9.31 10.15
N ILE A 345 3.29 -8.57 10.64
CA ILE A 345 3.00 -8.44 12.08
C ILE A 345 2.54 -9.79 12.65
N VAL A 346 1.95 -10.60 11.80
CA VAL A 346 1.49 -11.96 12.07
C VAL A 346 2.17 -12.91 11.09
N ASP A 347 2.53 -14.10 11.53
CA ASP A 347 3.15 -15.10 10.66
C ASP A 347 2.15 -15.74 9.67
N LEU A 348 2.66 -16.56 8.73
CA LEU A 348 1.83 -17.26 7.73
C LEU A 348 0.70 -18.11 8.33
N ALA A 349 0.90 -18.66 9.52
CA ALA A 349 -0.09 -19.51 10.19
C ALA A 349 -1.12 -18.71 10.99
N GLY A 350 -0.90 -17.39 11.13
CA GLY A 350 -1.77 -16.49 11.88
C GLY A 350 -1.42 -16.37 13.36
N PHE A 351 -0.17 -16.65 13.73
CA PHE A 351 0.31 -16.42 15.09
C PHE A 351 0.91 -15.02 15.19
N PRO A 352 0.51 -14.23 16.20
CA PRO A 352 1.05 -12.89 16.42
C PRO A 352 2.55 -12.93 16.71
N LYS A 353 3.29 -11.97 16.12
CA LYS A 353 4.65 -11.64 16.53
C LYS A 353 4.61 -10.60 17.65
N ASP A 354 5.72 -10.30 18.31
CA ASP A 354 5.73 -9.44 19.51
C ASP A 354 5.16 -8.04 19.24
N VAL A 355 5.43 -7.48 18.07
CA VAL A 355 4.93 -6.15 17.65
C VAL A 355 3.40 -6.06 17.54
N TYR A 356 2.71 -7.18 17.34
CA TYR A 356 1.24 -7.22 17.37
C TYR A 356 0.69 -6.62 18.66
N TYR A 357 1.34 -6.95 19.79
CA TYR A 357 0.90 -6.48 21.10
C TYR A 357 1.24 -5.01 21.38
N MET A 358 2.20 -4.44 20.65
CA MET A 358 2.46 -3.00 20.68
C MET A 358 1.30 -2.21 20.03
N TYR A 359 0.73 -2.74 18.94
CA TYR A 359 -0.38 -2.08 18.25
C TYR A 359 -1.74 -2.29 18.94
N LYS A 360 -1.94 -3.43 19.60
CA LYS A 360 -3.16 -3.78 20.33
C LYS A 360 -3.35 -2.95 21.59
#